data_8657b67e25551073f53059a3bed240ad
#
_entry.id   8657b67e25551073f53059a3bed240ad
#
_cell.length_a   1.000
_cell.length_b   1.000
_cell.length_c   1.000
_cell.angle_alpha   90.00
_cell.angle_beta   90.00
_cell.angle_gamma   90.00
#
_symmetry.space_group_name_H-M   'P 1'
#
loop_
_entity.id
_entity.type
_entity.pdbx_description
1 polymer ?
#
loop_
_entity_poly.entity_id
_entity_poly.type
_entity_poly.pdbx_seq_one_letter_code
_entity_poly.pdbx_strand_id
1 'polypeptide(L)'
;MNIRLQYDLEFPAGVYYDNRLQLNTYQVTMQLCTHLADTHQVNIALERLKCFVYTELANTVFIDRADESRAEMLAVLGVNVTTLPADPVDQVIGIMLYCKLNAIMEGRMTVDSLNIASQLGDQVWYLHDAEDSLGMFGVDGWWHSPSAQHHTLTLDAYPDNVIQVAPSAWIEHGLLWPEATTESSGNTVVFGNFPKNAN
;
A
#
# COMPACT_ATOMS: atom_id res chain seq x y z
N MET A 1 -16.92 -22.58 0.42
CA MET A 1 -17.78 -21.85 1.37
C MET A 1 -17.35 -20.40 1.30
N ASN A 2 -18.23 -19.46 0.95
CA ASN A 2 -17.86 -18.04 0.92
C ASN A 2 -17.99 -17.48 2.33
N ILE A 3 -16.91 -16.97 2.87
CA ILE A 3 -16.91 -16.29 4.17
C ILE A 3 -16.89 -14.78 3.86
N ARG A 4 -17.85 -14.06 4.45
CA ARG A 4 -17.91 -12.61 4.41
C ARG A 4 -17.57 -12.08 5.79
N LEU A 5 -16.70 -11.08 5.82
CA LEU A 5 -16.25 -10.40 7.03
C LEU A 5 -16.48 -8.91 6.88
N GLN A 6 -17.00 -8.27 7.92
CA GLN A 6 -16.91 -6.82 8.02
C GLN A 6 -15.65 -6.47 8.80
N TYR A 7 -14.90 -5.52 8.29
CA TYR A 7 -13.69 -5.03 8.93
C TYR A 7 -13.71 -3.51 9.00
N ASP A 8 -13.62 -2.98 10.21
CA ASP A 8 -13.60 -1.55 10.47
C ASP A 8 -12.19 -1.15 10.90
N LEU A 9 -11.69 -0.04 10.37
CA LEU A 9 -10.40 0.52 10.73
C LEU A 9 -10.45 2.05 10.76
N GLU A 10 -9.51 2.62 11.51
CA GLU A 10 -9.29 4.07 11.57
C GLU A 10 -7.79 4.33 11.47
N PHE A 11 -7.39 5.36 10.72
CA PHE A 11 -6.00 5.77 10.64
C PHE A 11 -5.85 7.28 10.47
N PRO A 12 -4.83 7.90 11.11
CA PRO A 12 -4.49 9.29 10.93
C PRO A 12 -3.62 9.47 9.68
N ALA A 13 -3.86 10.55 8.93
CA ALA A 13 -2.98 10.96 7.84
C ALA A 13 -3.08 12.47 7.62
N GLY A 14 -2.08 13.06 6.98
CA GLY A 14 -2.14 14.44 6.51
C GLY A 14 -2.80 14.53 5.13
N VAL A 15 -3.35 15.69 4.84
CA VAL A 15 -3.84 16.06 3.51
C VAL A 15 -3.24 17.39 3.12
N TYR A 16 -2.60 17.45 1.97
CA TYR A 16 -2.19 18.71 1.38
C TYR A 16 -3.16 19.06 0.23
N TYR A 17 -3.99 20.05 0.47
CA TYR A 17 -5.03 20.48 -0.44
C TYR A 17 -5.25 22.00 -0.30
N ASP A 18 -5.51 22.72 -1.41
CA ASP A 18 -5.74 24.18 -1.44
C ASP A 18 -4.61 24.97 -0.71
N ASN A 19 -3.36 24.61 -0.97
CA ASN A 19 -2.16 25.19 -0.32
C ASN A 19 -2.15 25.07 1.21
N ARG A 20 -2.83 24.11 1.78
CA ARG A 20 -2.90 23.87 3.21
C ARG A 20 -2.55 22.43 3.53
N LEU A 21 -1.70 22.26 4.53
CA LEU A 21 -1.46 20.96 5.15
C LEU A 21 -2.38 20.83 6.37
N GLN A 22 -3.21 19.81 6.37
CA GLN A 22 -4.15 19.55 7.44
C GLN A 22 -3.99 18.10 7.93
N LEU A 23 -4.10 17.88 9.24
CA LEU A 23 -4.19 16.55 9.81
C LEU A 23 -5.64 16.08 9.74
N ASN A 24 -5.82 14.83 9.35
CA ASN A 24 -7.13 14.21 9.21
C ASN A 24 -7.12 12.81 9.84
N THR A 25 -8.30 12.28 10.11
CA THR A 25 -8.50 10.90 10.54
C THR A 25 -9.55 10.28 9.66
N TYR A 26 -9.22 9.16 9.07
CA TYR A 26 -10.07 8.40 8.17
C TYR A 26 -10.69 7.22 8.87
N GLN A 27 -12.00 7.05 8.69
CA GLN A 27 -12.76 5.89 9.13
C GLN A 27 -13.14 5.09 7.90
N VAL A 28 -12.82 3.80 7.91
CA VAL A 28 -13.06 2.91 6.78
C VAL A 28 -13.76 1.65 7.28
N THR A 29 -14.88 1.33 6.64
CA THR A 29 -15.62 0.07 6.83
C THR A 29 -15.58 -0.72 5.54
N MET A 30 -15.14 -1.98 5.61
CA MET A 30 -15.02 -2.85 4.44
C MET A 30 -15.83 -4.13 4.59
N GLN A 31 -16.41 -4.59 3.48
CA GLN A 31 -16.89 -5.94 3.35
C GLN A 31 -15.83 -6.76 2.62
N LEU A 32 -15.27 -7.74 3.32
CA LEU A 32 -14.24 -8.63 2.81
C LEU A 32 -14.85 -9.99 2.48
N CYS A 33 -14.48 -10.56 1.35
CA CYS A 33 -14.92 -11.88 0.93
C CYS A 33 -13.73 -12.80 0.69
N THR A 34 -13.81 -14.06 1.11
CA THR A 34 -12.86 -15.09 0.75
C THR A 34 -13.56 -16.34 0.26
N HIS A 35 -12.99 -16.91 -0.79
CA HIS A 35 -13.42 -18.19 -1.37
C HIS A 35 -12.50 -19.34 -0.92
N LEU A 36 -11.37 -19.01 -0.29
CA LEU A 36 -10.38 -19.99 0.14
C LEU A 36 -10.84 -20.73 1.40
N ALA A 37 -10.51 -22.00 1.43
CA ALA A 37 -10.68 -22.84 2.62
C ALA A 37 -9.47 -22.76 3.56
N ASP A 38 -8.33 -22.26 3.06
CA ASP A 38 -7.08 -22.14 3.80
C ASP A 38 -7.09 -20.90 4.69
N THR A 39 -7.36 -21.12 5.98
CA THR A 39 -7.40 -20.08 7.00
C THR A 39 -6.04 -19.37 7.15
N HIS A 40 -4.93 -20.05 6.87
CA HIS A 40 -3.60 -19.45 6.99
C HIS A 40 -3.39 -18.36 5.94
N GLN A 41 -3.74 -18.62 4.68
CA GLN A 41 -3.67 -17.61 3.61
C GLN A 41 -4.62 -16.43 3.87
N VAL A 42 -5.82 -16.70 4.40
CA VAL A 42 -6.77 -15.65 4.80
C VAL A 42 -6.19 -14.75 5.89
N ASN A 43 -5.54 -15.33 6.90
CA ASN A 43 -4.88 -14.57 7.95
C ASN A 43 -3.74 -13.72 7.41
N ILE A 44 -2.89 -14.25 6.52
CA ILE A 44 -1.82 -13.46 5.87
C ILE A 44 -2.43 -12.28 5.09
N ALA A 45 -3.53 -12.49 4.36
CA ALA A 45 -4.19 -11.41 3.62
C ALA A 45 -4.66 -10.29 4.55
N LEU A 46 -5.28 -10.64 5.69
CA LEU A 46 -5.70 -9.66 6.71
C LEU A 46 -4.51 -8.93 7.34
N GLU A 47 -3.44 -9.64 7.66
CA GLU A 47 -2.23 -9.01 8.24
C GLU A 47 -1.52 -8.12 7.22
N ARG A 48 -1.50 -8.45 5.92
CA ARG A 48 -1.01 -7.55 4.86
C ARG A 48 -1.83 -6.27 4.78
N LEU A 49 -3.17 -6.37 4.84
CA LEU A 49 -4.06 -5.22 4.86
C LEU A 49 -3.74 -4.31 6.05
N LYS A 50 -3.64 -4.86 7.26
CA LYS A 50 -3.33 -4.11 8.48
C LYS A 50 -1.94 -3.48 8.39
N CYS A 51 -0.93 -4.25 7.97
CA CYS A 51 0.42 -3.78 7.81
C CYS A 51 0.45 -2.57 6.87
N PHE A 52 -0.17 -2.67 5.69
CA PHE A 52 -0.22 -1.57 4.74
C PHE A 52 -0.85 -0.32 5.34
N VAL A 53 -2.03 -0.44 5.97
CA VAL A 53 -2.73 0.73 6.51
C VAL A 53 -1.96 1.37 7.67
N TYR A 54 -1.46 0.57 8.62
CA TYR A 54 -0.88 1.11 9.85
C TYR A 54 0.62 1.42 9.76
N THR A 55 1.36 0.84 8.81
CA THR A 55 2.78 1.13 8.64
C THR A 55 3.07 2.06 7.47
N GLU A 56 2.32 1.94 6.39
CA GLU A 56 2.59 2.69 5.17
C GLU A 56 1.71 3.94 5.04
N LEU A 57 0.40 3.83 5.32
CA LEU A 57 -0.53 4.95 5.16
C LEU A 57 -0.68 5.81 6.41
N ALA A 58 -0.66 5.22 7.60
CA ALA A 58 -0.76 6.00 8.82
C ALA A 58 0.41 6.99 8.91
N ASN A 59 0.08 8.26 9.19
CA ASN A 59 1.04 9.37 9.28
C ASN A 59 1.71 9.78 7.95
N THR A 60 1.20 9.34 6.80
CA THR A 60 1.58 9.90 5.50
C THR A 60 0.86 11.23 5.23
N VAL A 61 1.33 11.98 4.24
CA VAL A 61 0.61 13.12 3.67
C VAL A 61 0.14 12.77 2.27
N PHE A 62 -1.18 12.77 2.07
CA PHE A 62 -1.78 12.64 0.75
C PHE A 62 -1.67 13.96 -0.01
N ILE A 63 -1.21 13.90 -1.25
CA ILE A 63 -1.03 15.07 -2.13
C ILE A 63 -1.33 14.68 -3.57
N ASP A 64 -1.86 15.62 -4.36
CA ASP A 64 -1.96 15.43 -5.80
C ASP A 64 -0.54 15.34 -6.41
N ARG A 65 -0.32 14.37 -7.28
CA ARG A 65 0.95 14.23 -8.02
C ARG A 65 1.26 15.44 -8.90
N ALA A 66 0.28 16.26 -9.26
CA ALA A 66 0.49 17.51 -9.98
C ALA A 66 1.26 18.54 -9.13
N ASP A 67 1.26 18.41 -7.81
CA ASP A 67 2.00 19.25 -6.85
C ASP A 67 3.38 18.67 -6.51
N GLU A 68 4.10 18.13 -7.50
CA GLU A 68 5.39 17.44 -7.35
C GLU A 68 6.41 18.23 -6.50
N SER A 69 6.57 19.54 -6.77
CA SER A 69 7.51 20.40 -6.03
C SER A 69 7.19 20.50 -4.53
N ARG A 70 5.92 20.41 -4.16
CA ARG A 70 5.48 20.40 -2.75
C ARG A 70 5.69 19.04 -2.12
N ALA A 71 5.41 17.97 -2.87
CA ALA A 71 5.68 16.62 -2.44
C ALA A 71 7.18 16.41 -2.16
N GLU A 72 8.07 16.88 -3.04
CA GLU A 72 9.51 16.87 -2.84
C GLU A 72 9.92 17.66 -1.60
N MET A 73 9.39 18.86 -1.41
CA MET A 73 9.68 19.68 -0.22
C MET A 73 9.29 18.96 1.08
N LEU A 74 8.14 18.32 1.13
CA LEU A 74 7.69 17.55 2.30
C LEU A 74 8.61 16.34 2.53
N ALA A 75 8.99 15.62 1.47
CA ALA A 75 9.91 14.49 1.55
C ALA A 75 11.29 14.90 2.08
N VAL A 76 11.85 16.04 1.65
CA VAL A 76 13.11 16.61 2.19
C VAL A 76 13.01 16.88 3.69
N LEU A 77 11.83 17.24 4.18
CA LEU A 77 11.58 17.45 5.62
C LEU A 77 11.39 16.14 6.39
N GLY A 78 11.53 14.99 5.73
CA GLY A 78 11.35 13.67 6.33
C GLY A 78 9.88 13.27 6.53
N VAL A 79 8.97 13.92 5.83
CA VAL A 79 7.54 13.57 5.86
C VAL A 79 7.28 12.47 4.84
N ASN A 80 6.61 11.40 5.24
CA ASN A 80 6.13 10.40 4.29
C ASN A 80 5.03 11.00 3.42
N VAL A 81 5.19 10.89 2.10
CA VAL A 81 4.25 11.47 1.13
C VAL A 81 3.67 10.39 0.25
N THR A 82 2.36 10.35 0.12
CA THR A 82 1.63 9.48 -0.80
C THR A 82 1.01 10.32 -1.90
N THR A 83 1.52 10.17 -3.13
CA THR A 83 0.99 10.92 -4.28
C THR A 83 -0.22 10.21 -4.87
N LEU A 84 -1.28 10.97 -5.13
CA LEU A 84 -2.52 10.54 -5.76
C LEU A 84 -2.65 11.12 -7.17
N PRO A 85 -3.41 10.49 -8.07
CA PRO A 85 -3.59 10.99 -9.44
C PRO A 85 -4.50 12.21 -9.55
N ALA A 86 -5.11 12.65 -8.45
CA ALA A 86 -5.97 13.83 -8.33
C ALA A 86 -5.95 14.38 -6.91
N ASP A 87 -6.70 15.46 -6.69
CA ASP A 87 -6.90 16.07 -5.38
C ASP A 87 -7.25 15.04 -4.30
N PRO A 88 -6.59 15.08 -3.13
CA PRO A 88 -6.71 14.08 -2.07
C PRO A 88 -8.01 14.25 -1.25
N VAL A 89 -9.14 14.15 -1.91
CA VAL A 89 -10.46 14.11 -1.26
C VAL A 89 -10.84 12.69 -0.87
N ASP A 90 -11.79 12.54 0.07
CA ASP A 90 -12.18 11.24 0.62
C ASP A 90 -12.54 10.22 -0.47
N GLN A 91 -13.25 10.64 -1.51
CA GLN A 91 -13.61 9.78 -2.63
C GLN A 91 -12.36 9.21 -3.35
N VAL A 92 -11.38 10.06 -3.64
CA VAL A 92 -10.13 9.67 -4.34
C VAL A 92 -9.31 8.72 -3.47
N ILE A 93 -9.22 9.01 -2.17
CA ILE A 93 -8.53 8.14 -1.19
C ILE A 93 -9.26 6.80 -1.07
N GLY A 94 -10.58 6.78 -1.09
CA GLY A 94 -11.38 5.56 -1.05
C GLY A 94 -11.14 4.64 -2.25
N ILE A 95 -11.11 5.17 -3.47
CA ILE A 95 -10.82 4.40 -4.69
C ILE A 95 -9.38 3.85 -4.63
N MET A 96 -8.42 4.67 -4.22
CA MET A 96 -7.03 4.24 -4.03
C MET A 96 -6.94 3.06 -3.05
N LEU A 97 -7.59 3.18 -1.89
CA LEU A 97 -7.63 2.10 -0.90
C LEU A 97 -8.26 0.83 -1.47
N TYR A 98 -9.41 0.96 -2.14
CA TYR A 98 -10.08 -0.18 -2.77
C TYR A 98 -9.17 -0.93 -3.74
N CYS A 99 -8.50 -0.22 -4.65
CA CYS A 99 -7.58 -0.81 -5.60
C CYS A 99 -6.38 -1.46 -4.89
N LYS A 100 -5.73 -0.72 -3.99
CA LYS A 100 -4.50 -1.17 -3.35
C LYS A 100 -4.72 -2.37 -2.43
N LEU A 101 -5.78 -2.37 -1.63
CA LEU A 101 -6.08 -3.48 -0.74
C LEU A 101 -6.36 -4.76 -1.53
N ASN A 102 -7.11 -4.67 -2.63
CA ASN A 102 -7.31 -5.82 -3.51
C ASN A 102 -6.00 -6.32 -4.13
N ALA A 103 -5.09 -5.41 -4.52
CA ALA A 103 -3.80 -5.77 -5.08
C ALA A 103 -2.90 -6.52 -4.08
N ILE A 104 -2.78 -6.03 -2.84
CA ILE A 104 -1.90 -6.66 -1.84
C ILE A 104 -2.41 -8.00 -1.31
N MET A 105 -3.71 -8.24 -1.38
CA MET A 105 -4.32 -9.51 -0.99
C MET A 105 -4.24 -10.58 -2.09
N GLU A 106 -3.89 -10.20 -3.32
CA GLU A 106 -3.61 -11.09 -4.45
C GLU A 106 -4.69 -12.18 -4.67
N GLY A 107 -5.96 -11.80 -4.51
CA GLY A 107 -7.11 -12.70 -4.71
C GLY A 107 -7.34 -13.74 -3.61
N ARG A 108 -6.53 -13.78 -2.51
CA ARG A 108 -6.81 -14.65 -1.35
C ARG A 108 -8.03 -14.14 -0.57
N MET A 109 -8.18 -12.82 -0.55
CA MET A 109 -9.39 -12.11 -0.14
C MET A 109 -9.67 -11.00 -1.14
N THR A 110 -10.92 -10.56 -1.18
CA THR A 110 -11.35 -9.40 -1.97
C THR A 110 -12.09 -8.41 -1.08
N VAL A 111 -11.91 -7.14 -1.36
CA VAL A 111 -12.79 -6.08 -0.85
C VAL A 111 -13.99 -6.02 -1.78
N ASP A 112 -15.15 -6.51 -1.33
CA ASP A 112 -16.39 -6.44 -2.09
C ASP A 112 -16.93 -5.01 -2.12
N SER A 113 -16.88 -4.33 -0.97
CA SER A 113 -17.22 -2.91 -0.85
C SER A 113 -16.40 -2.22 0.23
N LEU A 114 -16.19 -0.93 0.07
CA LEU A 114 -15.45 -0.06 0.98
C LEU A 114 -16.22 1.22 1.19
N ASN A 115 -16.48 1.58 2.44
CA ASN A 115 -17.02 2.86 2.85
C ASN A 115 -15.92 3.67 3.53
N ILE A 116 -15.76 4.93 3.17
CA ILE A 116 -14.80 5.85 3.77
C ILE A 116 -15.45 7.17 4.13
N ALA A 117 -15.06 7.71 5.26
CA ALA A 117 -15.35 9.08 5.68
C ALA A 117 -14.15 9.63 6.47
N SER A 118 -14.03 10.94 6.57
CA SER A 118 -12.98 11.57 7.37
C SER A 118 -13.51 12.66 8.28
N GLN A 119 -12.70 13.06 9.27
CA GLN A 119 -13.06 14.13 10.20
C GLN A 119 -13.16 15.51 9.53
N LEU A 120 -12.37 15.76 8.47
CA LEU A 120 -12.41 17.00 7.71
C LEU A 120 -13.43 16.95 6.57
N GLY A 121 -13.99 15.79 6.25
CA GLY A 121 -15.06 15.62 5.29
C GLY A 121 -16.39 16.13 5.84
N ASP A 122 -17.36 16.31 4.94
CA ASP A 122 -18.70 16.83 5.25
C ASP A 122 -19.63 15.80 5.93
N GLN A 123 -19.07 14.84 6.69
CA GLN A 123 -19.78 13.70 7.29
C GLN A 123 -20.49 12.80 6.26
N VAL A 124 -19.99 12.82 5.03
CA VAL A 124 -20.46 11.97 3.94
C VAL A 124 -19.63 10.71 3.89
N TRP A 125 -20.30 9.58 3.79
CA TRP A 125 -19.66 8.30 3.52
C TRP A 125 -19.64 8.05 2.01
N TYR A 126 -18.44 7.86 1.48
CA TYR A 126 -18.26 7.43 0.09
C TYR A 126 -18.20 5.91 0.04
N LEU A 127 -19.06 5.33 -0.76
CA LEU A 127 -19.13 3.88 -1.00
C LEU A 127 -18.44 3.55 -2.32
N HIS A 128 -17.58 2.55 -2.29
CA HIS A 128 -16.96 1.97 -3.48
C HIS A 128 -17.18 0.46 -3.51
N ASP A 129 -17.52 -0.07 -4.68
CA ASP A 129 -17.68 -1.50 -4.91
C ASP A 129 -17.13 -1.93 -6.29
N ALA A 130 -17.30 -3.21 -6.63
CA ALA A 130 -16.78 -3.78 -7.86
C ALA A 130 -17.47 -3.26 -9.14
N GLU A 131 -18.63 -2.63 -9.03
CA GLU A 131 -19.40 -2.09 -10.17
C GLU A 131 -19.00 -0.64 -10.48
N ASP A 132 -18.30 0.03 -9.55
CA ASP A 132 -17.88 1.41 -9.71
C ASP A 132 -16.77 1.57 -10.73
N SER A 133 -16.82 2.69 -11.46
CA SER A 133 -15.73 3.08 -12.34
C SER A 133 -14.52 3.52 -11.51
N LEU A 134 -13.38 2.90 -11.76
CA LEU A 134 -12.12 3.28 -11.11
C LEU A 134 -11.54 4.59 -11.64
N GLY A 135 -12.12 5.18 -12.71
CA GLY A 135 -11.66 6.43 -13.28
C GLY A 135 -10.16 6.41 -13.61
N MET A 136 -9.42 7.37 -13.07
CA MET A 136 -7.97 7.49 -13.26
C MET A 136 -7.17 6.38 -12.56
N PHE A 137 -7.75 5.64 -11.64
CA PHE A 137 -7.14 4.48 -10.99
C PHE A 137 -7.28 3.20 -11.82
N GLY A 138 -8.03 3.20 -12.91
CA GLY A 138 -8.15 2.09 -13.84
C GLY A 138 -6.92 1.84 -14.74
N VAL A 139 -5.94 2.75 -14.72
CA VAL A 139 -4.66 2.62 -15.42
C VAL A 139 -3.57 2.11 -14.47
N ASP A 140 -2.42 1.69 -15.02
CA ASP A 140 -1.29 1.21 -14.23
C ASP A 140 -0.81 2.26 -13.21
N GLY A 141 -0.54 1.78 -12.00
CA GLY A 141 -0.06 2.61 -10.91
C GLY A 141 0.32 1.76 -9.69
N TRP A 142 0.96 2.39 -8.70
CA TRP A 142 1.41 1.71 -7.50
C TRP A 142 0.24 1.06 -6.72
N TRP A 143 -0.97 1.58 -6.87
CA TRP A 143 -2.19 1.05 -6.25
C TRP A 143 -2.64 -0.31 -6.81
N HIS A 144 -2.11 -0.75 -7.95
CA HIS A 144 -2.30 -2.08 -8.50
C HIS A 144 -1.13 -3.04 -8.19
N SER A 145 -0.06 -2.54 -7.58
CA SER A 145 1.08 -3.37 -7.19
C SER A 145 0.77 -4.18 -5.94
N PRO A 146 1.12 -5.47 -5.88
CA PRO A 146 1.02 -6.28 -4.67
C PRO A 146 2.08 -5.95 -3.61
N SER A 147 3.04 -5.08 -3.91
CA SER A 147 4.07 -4.63 -2.95
C SER A 147 3.44 -3.87 -1.78
N ALA A 148 4.01 -3.98 -0.59
CA ALA A 148 3.63 -3.15 0.55
C ALA A 148 3.93 -1.67 0.31
N GLN A 149 4.97 -1.38 -0.47
CA GLN A 149 5.40 -0.02 -0.70
C GLN A 149 4.37 0.76 -1.52
N HIS A 150 4.02 1.94 -1.06
CA HIS A 150 3.43 2.99 -1.86
C HIS A 150 4.55 3.86 -2.44
N HIS A 151 4.29 4.58 -3.51
CA HIS A 151 5.30 5.41 -4.14
C HIS A 151 5.61 6.61 -3.22
N THR A 152 6.59 6.41 -2.33
CA THR A 152 7.26 7.54 -1.69
C THR A 152 8.16 8.15 -2.74
N LEU A 153 8.09 9.46 -2.95
CA LEU A 153 9.13 10.19 -3.69
C LEU A 153 10.43 10.01 -2.90
N THR A 154 11.18 8.98 -3.22
CA THR A 154 12.57 8.90 -2.81
C THR A 154 13.30 9.93 -3.65
N LEU A 155 13.72 11.01 -3.02
CA LEU A 155 14.70 11.88 -3.63
C LEU A 155 15.88 11.01 -4.05
N ASP A 156 16.24 11.09 -5.33
CA ASP A 156 17.46 10.51 -5.90
C ASP A 156 18.69 11.23 -5.31
N ALA A 157 18.83 11.24 -4.00
CA ALA A 157 19.93 11.83 -3.27
C ALA A 157 21.12 10.87 -3.10
N TYR A 158 21.04 9.67 -3.69
CA TYR A 158 22.13 8.70 -3.64
C TYR A 158 22.78 8.56 -5.03
N PRO A 159 24.13 8.59 -5.09
CA PRO A 159 24.84 8.43 -6.36
C PRO A 159 24.51 7.07 -7.00
N ASP A 160 24.50 7.04 -8.34
CA ASP A 160 24.08 5.97 -9.27
C ASP A 160 24.60 4.54 -9.02
N ASN A 161 25.28 4.27 -7.91
CA ASN A 161 25.98 3.01 -7.64
C ASN A 161 25.35 2.16 -6.55
N VAL A 162 24.25 2.61 -5.93
CA VAL A 162 23.54 1.80 -4.92
C VAL A 162 22.30 1.23 -5.55
N ILE A 163 22.38 -0.02 -5.98
CA ILE A 163 21.19 -0.81 -6.31
C ILE A 163 20.47 -1.03 -4.99
N GLN A 164 19.48 -0.20 -4.68
CA GLN A 164 18.52 -0.52 -3.65
C GLN A 164 17.67 -1.68 -4.17
N VAL A 165 18.04 -2.90 -3.78
CA VAL A 165 17.08 -4.00 -3.78
C VAL A 165 16.09 -3.65 -2.68
N ALA A 166 14.98 -3.03 -3.04
CA ALA A 166 13.89 -2.82 -2.11
C ALA A 166 13.50 -4.19 -1.56
N PRO A 167 13.70 -4.47 -0.25
CA PRO A 167 13.21 -5.71 0.32
C PRO A 167 11.70 -5.73 0.05
N SER A 168 11.15 -6.88 -0.36
CA SER A 168 9.71 -6.97 -0.36
C SER A 168 9.29 -6.86 1.11
N ALA A 169 8.61 -5.78 1.48
CA ALA A 169 8.22 -5.51 2.87
C ALA A 169 7.48 -6.70 3.52
N TRP A 170 6.87 -7.55 2.70
CA TRP A 170 6.23 -8.78 3.15
C TRP A 170 7.20 -9.81 3.75
N ILE A 171 8.46 -9.89 3.28
CA ILE A 171 9.50 -10.77 3.87
C ILE A 171 9.85 -10.30 5.27
N GLU A 172 10.05 -8.99 5.45
CA GLU A 172 10.44 -8.40 6.73
C GLU A 172 9.37 -8.58 7.80
N HIS A 173 8.09 -8.58 7.38
CA HIS A 173 6.95 -8.80 8.26
C HIS A 173 6.54 -10.27 8.40
N GLY A 174 7.21 -11.20 7.71
CA GLY A 174 6.84 -12.62 7.72
C GLY A 174 5.48 -12.89 7.02
N LEU A 175 5.06 -12.02 6.11
CA LEU A 175 3.76 -12.07 5.43
C LEU A 175 3.86 -12.61 4.00
N LEU A 176 4.81 -13.51 3.74
CA LEU A 176 4.90 -14.23 2.48
C LEU A 176 3.80 -15.28 2.35
N TRP A 177 3.35 -15.48 1.10
CA TRP A 177 2.46 -16.61 0.82
C TRP A 177 3.22 -17.93 0.98
N PRO A 178 2.58 -18.99 1.49
CA PRO A 178 3.23 -20.29 1.69
C PRO A 178 3.82 -20.88 0.39
N GLU A 179 3.21 -20.59 -0.75
CA GLU A 179 3.66 -21.07 -2.06
C GLU A 179 4.96 -20.37 -2.54
N ALA A 180 5.21 -19.15 -2.09
CA ALA A 180 6.42 -18.40 -2.45
C ALA A 180 7.70 -18.95 -1.78
N THR A 181 7.57 -19.73 -0.71
CA THR A 181 8.72 -20.32 -0.02
C THR A 181 9.30 -21.52 -0.76
N THR A 182 8.58 -22.13 -1.72
CA THR A 182 9.04 -23.27 -2.51
C THR A 182 9.89 -22.88 -3.71
N GLU A 183 9.78 -21.65 -4.22
CA GLU A 183 10.58 -21.22 -5.39
C GLU A 183 11.91 -20.55 -5.01
N SER A 184 12.10 -20.11 -3.78
CA SER A 184 13.33 -19.43 -3.34
C SER A 184 14.47 -20.39 -2.95
N SER A 185 14.28 -21.71 -3.02
CA SER A 185 15.32 -22.69 -2.73
C SER A 185 16.37 -22.88 -3.85
N GLY A 186 16.30 -22.05 -4.91
CA GLY A 186 17.22 -22.10 -6.05
C GLY A 186 18.44 -21.19 -5.98
N ASN A 187 18.57 -20.33 -5.00
CA ASN A 187 19.79 -19.52 -4.83
C ASN A 187 20.87 -20.30 -4.09
N THR A 188 21.51 -21.22 -4.81
CA THR A 188 22.75 -21.84 -4.37
C THR A 188 23.82 -20.76 -4.34
N VAL A 189 24.19 -20.30 -3.14
CA VAL A 189 25.38 -19.46 -2.96
C VAL A 189 26.58 -20.34 -3.25
N VAL A 190 27.15 -20.21 -4.43
CA VAL A 190 28.40 -20.87 -4.79
C VAL A 190 29.54 -20.15 -4.08
N PHE A 191 30.03 -20.71 -2.98
CA PHE A 191 31.27 -20.24 -2.37
C PHE A 191 32.43 -20.59 -3.31
N GLY A 192 32.96 -19.60 -4.01
CA GLY A 192 34.20 -19.78 -4.77
C GLY A 192 35.39 -19.97 -3.84
N ASN A 193 36.00 -21.15 -3.88
CA ASN A 193 37.30 -21.36 -3.28
C ASN A 193 38.34 -20.54 -4.08
N PHE A 194 38.80 -19.45 -3.54
CA PHE A 194 39.94 -18.71 -4.08
C PHE A 194 41.23 -19.43 -3.69
N PRO A 195 42.08 -19.91 -4.64
CA PRO A 195 43.36 -20.49 -4.29
C PRO A 195 44.23 -19.44 -3.61
N LYS A 196 44.73 -19.73 -2.42
CA LYS A 196 45.78 -18.94 -1.79
C LYS A 196 47.02 -19.06 -2.67
N ASN A 197 47.45 -17.98 -3.26
CA ASN A 197 48.77 -17.91 -3.90
C ASN A 197 49.82 -18.18 -2.84
N ALA A 198 50.54 -19.29 -3.00
CA ALA A 198 51.75 -19.62 -2.25
C ALA A 198 52.90 -18.79 -2.86
N ASN A 199 53.54 -17.98 -2.03
CA ASN A 199 54.90 -17.48 -2.26
C ASN A 199 55.86 -18.53 -1.69
#